data_1425fea7e959987ce6f9e15d5bfb33d1
#
_entry.id   1425fea7e959987ce6f9e15d5bfb33d1
#
_cell.length_a   1.000
_cell.length_b   1.000
_cell.length_c   1.000
_cell.angle_alpha   90.00
_cell.angle_beta   90.00
_cell.angle_gamma   90.00
#
_symmetry.space_group_name_H-M   'P 1'
#
loop_
_entity.id
_entity.type
_entity.pdbx_description
1 polymer ?
#
loop_
_entity_poly.entity_id
_entity_poly.type
_entity_poly.pdbx_seq_one_letter_code
_entity_poly.pdbx_strand_id
1 'polypeptide(L)'
;MEDDKKSNDLENKDLEGNKIEQNQEEAISSSIQADAEDVNEEGNIPDFEKESALVIAVNKIKEELGKKLVGQSNLVELIMAGILADGHILIEGVPGIAKTFTAKLLSKVLDTSFNRIQFTPDLMPSDVTGTNIYNMKDSKFEFKKGPIFSNIVLIDEINRAPAKTQAALFECMEEQQVTIDGNAYSLDFPFIVLATQNPVEHEGTYKLPEAQLDRFLFKIEVDYPKLEEEIEILERVSTGQIGGDLSDVKKILDVKDLKKLRDDVRQVRVEKNLLKYIASLVENTRENAQLFLGASPRASIGILNASKALAAIKGRDFITPDDIRQATFPVLNHRVVLTPEKEMEGISTKDVIKDIIEQIEVPR
;
A
#
# COMPACT_ATOMS: atom_id res chain seq x y z
N MET A 1 -60.95 -43.70 -7.76
CA MET A 1 -60.75 -43.19 -6.38
C MET A 1 -59.30 -42.74 -6.06
N GLU A 2 -58.34 -42.88 -6.99
CA GLU A 2 -56.96 -42.45 -6.80
C GLU A 2 -56.62 -41.17 -7.60
N ASP A 3 -57.42 -40.79 -8.58
CA ASP A 3 -57.15 -39.57 -9.38
C ASP A 3 -57.69 -38.29 -8.75
N ASP A 4 -58.71 -38.34 -7.88
CA ASP A 4 -59.24 -37.15 -7.21
C ASP A 4 -58.37 -36.65 -6.01
N LYS A 5 -57.47 -37.47 -5.49
CA LYS A 5 -56.55 -37.06 -4.44
C LYS A 5 -55.33 -36.28 -4.94
N LYS A 6 -54.90 -36.50 -6.19
CA LYS A 6 -53.73 -35.77 -6.75
C LYS A 6 -54.07 -34.36 -7.22
N SER A 7 -55.32 -34.08 -7.62
CA SER A 7 -55.72 -32.71 -7.98
C SER A 7 -55.81 -31.75 -6.78
N ASN A 8 -56.30 -32.23 -5.61
CA ASN A 8 -56.43 -31.40 -4.41
C ASN A 8 -55.09 -31.08 -3.76
N ASP A 9 -54.06 -31.93 -3.90
CA ASP A 9 -52.70 -31.66 -3.35
C ASP A 9 -51.89 -30.65 -4.19
N LEU A 10 -52.21 -30.48 -5.48
CA LEU A 10 -51.62 -29.50 -6.36
C LEU A 10 -52.21 -28.08 -6.14
N GLU A 11 -53.53 -27.98 -6.00
CA GLU A 11 -54.21 -26.68 -5.72
C GLU A 11 -53.84 -26.10 -4.34
N ASN A 12 -53.61 -26.96 -3.33
CA ASN A 12 -53.19 -26.48 -2.01
C ASN A 12 -51.73 -26.00 -1.99
N LYS A 13 -50.83 -26.54 -2.83
CA LYS A 13 -49.43 -26.06 -2.92
C LYS A 13 -49.33 -24.71 -3.62
N ASP A 14 -50.17 -24.46 -4.62
CA ASP A 14 -50.17 -23.16 -5.33
C ASP A 14 -50.77 -22.05 -4.47
N LEU A 15 -51.73 -22.39 -3.56
CA LEU A 15 -52.31 -21.43 -2.61
C LEU A 15 -51.36 -21.07 -1.44
N GLU A 16 -50.49 -22.00 -1.01
CA GLU A 16 -49.46 -21.73 -0.02
C GLU A 16 -48.27 -20.95 -0.62
N GLY A 17 -47.87 -21.23 -1.86
CA GLY A 17 -46.84 -20.47 -2.57
C GLY A 17 -47.22 -18.99 -2.74
N ASN A 18 -48.42 -18.71 -3.19
CA ASN A 18 -48.91 -17.33 -3.37
C ASN A 18 -49.07 -16.54 -2.05
N LYS A 19 -49.35 -17.21 -0.94
CA LYS A 19 -49.39 -16.55 0.38
C LYS A 19 -48.01 -16.21 0.91
N ILE A 20 -47.00 -16.98 0.58
CA ILE A 20 -45.62 -16.73 0.99
C ILE A 20 -45.04 -15.55 0.19
N GLU A 21 -45.34 -15.45 -1.10
CA GLU A 21 -44.89 -14.30 -1.91
C GLU A 21 -45.59 -13.00 -1.52
N GLN A 22 -46.93 -13.01 -1.25
CA GLN A 22 -47.64 -11.82 -0.78
C GLN A 22 -47.15 -11.34 0.59
N ASN A 23 -46.81 -12.23 1.53
CA ASN A 23 -46.25 -11.85 2.82
C ASN A 23 -44.81 -11.33 2.73
N GLN A 24 -44.06 -11.73 1.71
CA GLN A 24 -42.71 -11.17 1.47
C GLN A 24 -42.77 -9.79 0.80
N GLU A 25 -43.72 -9.55 -0.10
CA GLU A 25 -43.94 -8.21 -0.68
C GLU A 25 -44.48 -7.20 0.33
N GLU A 26 -45.36 -7.60 1.23
CA GLU A 26 -45.85 -6.73 2.31
C GLU A 26 -44.76 -6.44 3.35
N ALA A 27 -43.88 -7.39 3.67
CA ALA A 27 -42.75 -7.19 4.57
C ALA A 27 -41.68 -6.26 3.97
N ILE A 28 -41.43 -6.33 2.66
CA ILE A 28 -40.53 -5.44 1.93
C ILE A 28 -41.12 -4.03 1.82
N SER A 29 -42.44 -3.92 1.56
CA SER A 29 -43.15 -2.64 1.49
C SER A 29 -43.21 -1.92 2.85
N SER A 30 -43.38 -2.65 3.94
CA SER A 30 -43.40 -2.06 5.29
C SER A 30 -42.00 -1.64 5.76
N SER A 31 -40.92 -2.32 5.35
CA SER A 31 -39.57 -1.90 5.66
C SER A 31 -39.13 -0.65 4.87
N ILE A 32 -39.61 -0.48 3.64
CA ILE A 32 -39.39 0.72 2.83
C ILE A 32 -40.15 1.95 3.34
N GLN A 33 -41.35 1.75 3.96
CA GLN A 33 -42.10 2.85 4.57
C GLN A 33 -41.57 3.25 5.97
N ALA A 34 -40.93 2.34 6.72
CA ALA A 34 -40.33 2.67 8.01
C ALA A 34 -39.06 3.53 7.89
N ASP A 35 -38.32 3.41 6.77
CA ASP A 35 -37.13 4.23 6.50
C ASP A 35 -37.48 5.62 5.89
N ALA A 36 -38.76 5.92 5.62
CA ALA A 36 -39.18 7.18 4.99
C ALA A 36 -39.77 8.21 5.96
N GLU A 37 -39.99 7.87 7.23
CA GLU A 37 -40.61 8.79 8.19
C GLU A 37 -39.66 9.48 9.20
N ASP A 38 -38.34 9.31 9.07
CA ASP A 38 -37.34 9.99 9.91
C ASP A 38 -36.48 11.01 9.14
N VAL A 39 -37.05 11.75 8.20
CA VAL A 39 -36.43 12.95 7.63
C VAL A 39 -36.98 14.17 8.34
N ASN A 40 -36.43 14.49 9.50
CA ASN A 40 -36.59 15.81 10.07
C ASN A 40 -35.89 16.85 9.20
N GLU A 41 -36.70 17.75 8.67
CA GLU A 41 -36.28 19.01 8.03
C GLU A 41 -35.58 19.91 9.06
N GLU A 42 -34.28 19.71 9.27
CA GLU A 42 -33.34 20.77 9.63
C GLU A 42 -32.12 20.57 8.75
N GLY A 43 -31.98 21.46 7.77
CA GLY A 43 -30.84 21.51 6.87
C GLY A 43 -29.56 21.77 7.63
N ASN A 44 -29.01 20.72 8.21
CA ASN A 44 -27.62 20.70 8.68
C ASN A 44 -26.75 20.46 7.46
N ILE A 45 -26.32 21.54 6.81
CA ILE A 45 -25.15 21.53 5.93
C ILE A 45 -24.02 20.94 6.79
N PRO A 46 -23.43 19.79 6.42
CA PRO A 46 -22.31 19.26 7.19
C PRO A 46 -21.22 20.33 7.21
N ASP A 47 -20.80 20.68 8.40
CA ASP A 47 -19.72 21.64 8.68
C ASP A 47 -18.42 21.14 8.03
N PHE A 48 -18.16 21.53 6.79
CA PHE A 48 -16.98 21.17 5.98
C PHE A 48 -15.69 21.85 6.48
N GLU A 49 -15.73 22.53 7.62
CA GLU A 49 -14.58 23.28 8.19
C GLU A 49 -13.81 22.54 9.30
N LYS A 50 -14.12 21.30 9.63
CA LYS A 50 -13.21 20.53 10.51
C LYS A 50 -12.21 19.78 9.62
N GLU A 51 -10.99 20.32 9.49
CA GLU A 51 -9.88 19.52 8.93
C GLU A 51 -9.92 18.12 9.53
N SER A 52 -10.00 17.11 8.68
CA SER A 52 -9.99 15.71 9.10
C SER A 52 -8.76 15.46 9.98
N ALA A 53 -8.91 14.70 11.07
CA ALA A 53 -7.81 14.34 11.96
C ALA A 53 -6.61 13.75 11.18
N LEU A 54 -6.90 13.05 10.07
CA LEU A 54 -5.89 12.52 9.17
C LEU A 54 -5.11 13.64 8.46
N VAL A 55 -5.76 14.66 7.94
CA VAL A 55 -5.10 15.82 7.28
C VAL A 55 -4.18 16.54 8.25
N ILE A 56 -4.68 16.83 9.44
CA ILE A 56 -3.90 17.47 10.50
C ILE A 56 -2.65 16.63 10.84
N ALA A 57 -2.83 15.32 11.00
CA ALA A 57 -1.72 14.42 11.31
C ALA A 57 -0.69 14.37 10.18
N VAL A 58 -1.14 14.22 8.91
CA VAL A 58 -0.24 14.16 7.76
C VAL A 58 0.49 15.49 7.55
N ASN A 59 -0.18 16.63 7.72
CA ASN A 59 0.46 17.94 7.61
C ASN A 59 1.54 18.12 8.70
N LYS A 60 1.25 17.74 9.95
CA LYS A 60 2.25 17.75 11.03
C LYS A 60 3.43 16.82 10.74
N ILE A 61 3.17 15.64 10.16
CA ILE A 61 4.23 14.71 9.75
C ILE A 61 5.08 15.34 8.65
N LYS A 62 4.46 15.90 7.59
CA LYS A 62 5.18 16.59 6.51
C LYS A 62 6.03 17.74 7.05
N GLU A 63 5.49 18.54 7.96
CA GLU A 63 6.22 19.64 8.62
C GLU A 63 7.42 19.12 9.42
N GLU A 64 7.22 18.10 10.26
CA GLU A 64 8.29 17.54 11.09
C GLU A 64 9.40 16.89 10.25
N LEU A 65 9.03 16.14 9.20
CA LEU A 65 9.96 15.57 8.25
C LEU A 65 10.69 16.66 7.45
N GLY A 66 10.01 17.71 7.03
CA GLY A 66 10.56 18.84 6.28
C GLY A 66 11.65 19.63 7.03
N LYS A 67 11.71 19.54 8.36
CA LYS A 67 12.81 20.12 9.16
C LYS A 67 14.16 19.44 8.89
N LYS A 68 14.13 18.16 8.49
CA LYS A 68 15.31 17.33 8.30
C LYS A 68 15.51 16.86 6.85
N LEU A 69 14.45 16.87 6.03
CA LEU A 69 14.45 16.45 4.64
C LEU A 69 14.20 17.65 3.72
N VAL A 70 14.94 17.74 2.63
CA VAL A 70 14.78 18.76 1.59
C VAL A 70 14.38 18.07 0.28
N GLY A 71 13.43 18.64 -0.45
CA GLY A 71 13.09 18.21 -1.82
C GLY A 71 12.33 16.88 -1.95
N GLN A 72 12.02 16.17 -0.85
CA GLN A 72 11.45 14.81 -0.90
C GLN A 72 9.96 14.74 -0.53
N SER A 73 9.20 15.81 -0.74
CA SER A 73 7.78 15.87 -0.37
C SER A 73 6.93 14.78 -1.04
N ASN A 74 7.16 14.51 -2.31
CA ASN A 74 6.47 13.45 -3.05
C ASN A 74 6.79 12.05 -2.52
N LEU A 75 8.06 11.77 -2.20
CA LEU A 75 8.48 10.51 -1.57
C LEU A 75 7.76 10.30 -0.25
N VAL A 76 7.75 11.32 0.62
CA VAL A 76 7.05 11.28 1.91
C VAL A 76 5.56 11.02 1.73
N GLU A 77 4.91 11.71 0.79
CA GLU A 77 3.49 11.54 0.52
C GLU A 77 3.15 10.11 0.06
N LEU A 78 3.93 9.56 -0.88
CA LEU A 78 3.73 8.20 -1.37
C LEU A 78 4.05 7.15 -0.30
N ILE A 79 5.07 7.36 0.54
CA ILE A 79 5.34 6.46 1.67
C ILE A 79 4.17 6.49 2.66
N MET A 80 3.66 7.67 3.01
CA MET A 80 2.49 7.79 3.88
C MET A 80 1.25 7.13 3.29
N ALA A 81 1.00 7.34 1.99
CA ALA A 81 -0.09 6.67 1.27
C ALA A 81 0.08 5.14 1.30
N GLY A 82 1.29 4.63 1.11
CA GLY A 82 1.61 3.20 1.20
C GLY A 82 1.36 2.63 2.60
N ILE A 83 1.80 3.34 3.65
CA ILE A 83 1.56 2.94 5.05
C ILE A 83 0.05 2.91 5.36
N LEU A 84 -0.69 3.91 4.93
CA LEU A 84 -2.14 4.00 5.13
C LEU A 84 -2.91 2.95 4.32
N ALA A 85 -2.42 2.58 3.14
CA ALA A 85 -2.98 1.53 2.29
C ALA A 85 -2.54 0.11 2.68
N ASP A 86 -1.77 -0.05 3.77
CA ASP A 86 -1.21 -1.34 4.24
C ASP A 86 -0.33 -2.04 3.20
N GLY A 87 0.50 -1.27 2.50
CA GLY A 87 1.35 -1.75 1.42
C GLY A 87 2.84 -1.61 1.69
N HIS A 88 3.63 -2.57 1.22
CA HIS A 88 5.09 -2.50 1.21
C HIS A 88 5.58 -1.63 0.05
N ILE A 89 6.75 -1.03 0.17
CA ILE A 89 7.24 -0.02 -0.75
C ILE A 89 8.67 -0.35 -1.20
N LEU A 90 8.89 -0.34 -2.50
CA LEU A 90 10.22 -0.41 -3.11
C LEU A 90 10.66 1.00 -3.51
N ILE A 91 11.81 1.44 -3.05
CA ILE A 91 12.39 2.74 -3.37
C ILE A 91 13.60 2.51 -4.27
N GLU A 92 13.47 2.91 -5.53
CA GLU A 92 14.56 2.86 -6.49
C GLU A 92 15.20 4.23 -6.62
N GLY A 93 16.51 4.28 -6.58
CA GLY A 93 17.24 5.54 -6.75
C GLY A 93 18.71 5.37 -6.40
N VAL A 94 19.49 6.36 -6.81
CA VAL A 94 20.93 6.40 -6.60
C VAL A 94 21.33 6.38 -5.11
N PRO A 95 22.55 5.96 -4.78
CA PRO A 95 23.06 6.05 -3.41
C PRO A 95 23.13 7.52 -2.96
N GLY A 96 22.98 7.75 -1.64
CA GLY A 96 23.18 9.08 -1.04
C GLY A 96 21.94 9.99 -0.98
N ILE A 97 20.79 9.61 -1.55
CA ILE A 97 19.55 10.41 -1.53
C ILE A 97 18.69 10.24 -0.25
N ALA A 98 19.35 9.96 0.88
CA ALA A 98 18.74 9.89 2.21
C ALA A 98 17.60 8.84 2.42
N LYS A 99 17.50 7.78 1.58
CA LYS A 99 16.48 6.71 1.69
C LYS A 99 16.41 6.12 3.12
N THR A 100 17.55 5.73 3.66
CA THR A 100 17.68 5.17 5.01
C THR A 100 17.28 6.18 6.09
N PHE A 101 17.67 7.44 5.89
CA PHE A 101 17.36 8.52 6.82
C PHE A 101 15.86 8.81 6.85
N THR A 102 15.19 8.85 5.71
CA THR A 102 13.74 9.03 5.58
C THR A 102 12.97 7.94 6.32
N ALA A 103 13.34 6.65 6.14
CA ALA A 103 12.70 5.55 6.83
C ALA A 103 12.84 5.63 8.36
N LYS A 104 14.05 5.95 8.84
CA LYS A 104 14.34 6.11 10.27
C LYS A 104 13.61 7.31 10.88
N LEU A 105 13.55 8.42 10.16
CA LEU A 105 12.84 9.62 10.57
C LEU A 105 11.34 9.36 10.68
N LEU A 106 10.77 8.68 9.67
CA LEU A 106 9.37 8.31 9.64
C LEU A 106 8.98 7.40 10.83
N SER A 107 9.81 6.40 11.15
CA SER A 107 9.55 5.53 12.29
C SER A 107 9.49 6.28 13.63
N LYS A 108 10.30 7.32 13.78
CA LYS A 108 10.28 8.22 14.96
C LYS A 108 8.99 9.02 15.06
N VAL A 109 8.54 9.59 13.94
CA VAL A 109 7.32 10.40 13.87
C VAL A 109 6.07 9.55 14.13
N LEU A 110 6.08 8.27 13.71
CA LEU A 110 4.99 7.31 13.90
C LEU A 110 5.08 6.50 15.19
N ASP A 111 6.05 6.78 16.07
CA ASP A 111 6.30 6.03 17.32
C ASP A 111 6.27 4.50 17.12
N THR A 112 6.99 4.04 16.10
CA THR A 112 7.05 2.62 15.72
C THR A 112 8.47 2.08 15.89
N SER A 113 8.59 0.76 16.11
CA SER A 113 9.87 0.08 16.11
C SER A 113 10.48 0.08 14.70
N PHE A 114 11.79 0.25 14.61
CA PHE A 114 12.54 0.31 13.35
C PHE A 114 13.74 -0.61 13.38
N ASN A 115 13.90 -1.41 12.33
CA ASN A 115 15.12 -2.13 12.06
C ASN A 115 15.60 -1.89 10.63
N ARG A 116 16.91 -1.91 10.47
CA ARG A 116 17.58 -1.86 9.16
C ARG A 116 18.30 -3.16 8.92
N ILE A 117 18.10 -3.76 7.76
CA ILE A 117 18.78 -4.97 7.31
C ILE A 117 19.49 -4.64 6.01
N GLN A 118 20.81 -4.72 6.02
CA GLN A 118 21.62 -4.60 4.80
C GLN A 118 21.66 -5.98 4.14
N PHE A 119 21.17 -6.08 2.91
CA PHE A 119 21.24 -7.30 2.14
C PHE A 119 22.65 -7.46 1.55
N THR A 120 23.25 -8.65 1.69
CA THR A 120 24.57 -9.02 1.21
C THR A 120 24.53 -10.42 0.60
N PRO A 121 25.47 -10.80 -0.27
CA PRO A 121 25.48 -12.10 -0.93
C PRO A 121 25.57 -13.31 0.01
N ASP A 122 26.05 -13.12 1.22
CA ASP A 122 26.21 -14.15 2.26
C ASP A 122 25.06 -14.18 3.29
N LEU A 123 24.11 -13.26 3.20
CA LEU A 123 22.98 -13.16 4.15
C LEU A 123 22.07 -14.40 4.07
N MET A 124 21.85 -15.03 5.21
CA MET A 124 20.99 -16.20 5.33
C MET A 124 19.54 -15.81 5.72
N PRO A 125 18.53 -16.61 5.40
CA PRO A 125 17.15 -16.39 5.85
C PRO A 125 17.03 -16.23 7.38
N SER A 126 17.78 -17.05 8.15
CA SER A 126 17.81 -16.99 9.62
C SER A 126 18.33 -15.65 10.18
N ASP A 127 19.18 -14.93 9.42
CA ASP A 127 19.67 -13.63 9.84
C ASP A 127 18.56 -12.57 9.78
N VAL A 128 17.56 -12.79 8.92
CA VAL A 128 16.38 -11.92 8.75
C VAL A 128 15.26 -12.34 9.71
N THR A 129 14.90 -13.63 9.70
CA THR A 129 13.72 -14.15 10.41
C THR A 129 14.02 -14.53 11.85
N GLY A 130 15.26 -14.82 12.19
CA GLY A 130 15.64 -15.38 13.48
C GLY A 130 15.82 -16.89 13.44
N THR A 131 16.23 -17.46 14.57
CA THR A 131 16.58 -18.87 14.69
C THR A 131 16.30 -19.41 16.08
N ASN A 132 16.12 -20.73 16.21
CA ASN A 132 16.08 -21.40 17.49
C ASN A 132 17.48 -21.57 18.07
N ILE A 133 17.69 -21.13 19.30
CA ILE A 133 18.94 -21.25 20.05
C ILE A 133 18.71 -22.18 21.23
N TYR A 134 19.62 -23.14 21.43
CA TYR A 134 19.57 -23.99 22.60
C TYR A 134 20.06 -23.24 23.84
N ASN A 135 19.15 -23.03 24.80
CA ASN A 135 19.47 -22.43 26.09
C ASN A 135 19.96 -23.52 27.03
N MET A 136 21.26 -23.54 27.33
CA MET A 136 21.88 -24.54 28.19
C MET A 136 21.38 -24.47 29.63
N LYS A 137 20.92 -23.32 30.15
CA LYS A 137 20.45 -23.17 31.52
C LYS A 137 19.10 -23.87 31.71
N ASP A 138 18.21 -23.71 30.74
CA ASP A 138 16.85 -24.22 30.82
C ASP A 138 16.69 -25.55 30.05
N SER A 139 17.75 -26.02 29.37
CA SER A 139 17.77 -27.25 28.54
C SER A 139 16.65 -27.26 27.51
N LYS A 140 16.36 -26.07 26.89
CA LYS A 140 15.27 -25.86 25.91
C LYS A 140 15.75 -25.07 24.73
N PHE A 141 15.09 -25.29 23.60
CA PHE A 141 15.21 -24.40 22.45
C PHE A 141 14.33 -23.17 22.66
N GLU A 142 14.90 -21.99 22.45
CA GLU A 142 14.22 -20.71 22.51
C GLU A 142 14.35 -20.01 21.17
N PHE A 143 13.23 -19.48 20.67
CA PHE A 143 13.24 -18.71 19.44
C PHE A 143 13.81 -17.32 19.71
N LYS A 144 14.94 -17.01 19.08
CA LYS A 144 15.50 -15.67 19.05
C LYS A 144 14.97 -14.94 17.80
N LYS A 145 14.09 -13.95 18.02
CA LYS A 145 13.53 -13.12 16.96
C LYS A 145 14.61 -12.43 16.15
N GLY A 146 14.48 -12.47 14.84
CA GLY A 146 15.33 -11.71 13.89
C GLY A 146 14.88 -10.26 13.75
N PRO A 147 15.64 -9.46 12.99
CA PRO A 147 15.35 -8.03 12.80
C PRO A 147 14.05 -7.76 12.04
N ILE A 148 13.45 -8.74 11.38
CA ILE A 148 12.14 -8.62 10.71
C ILE A 148 11.01 -8.30 11.70
N PHE A 149 11.17 -8.65 13.00
CA PHE A 149 10.19 -8.38 14.04
C PHE A 149 10.22 -6.91 14.48
N SER A 150 9.88 -6.03 13.57
CA SER A 150 9.73 -4.59 13.78
C SER A 150 8.59 -4.06 12.93
N ASN A 151 8.03 -2.91 13.32
CA ASN A 151 6.92 -2.29 12.62
C ASN A 151 7.34 -1.74 11.25
N ILE A 152 8.49 -1.06 11.19
CA ILE A 152 9.08 -0.57 9.95
C ILE A 152 10.42 -1.25 9.76
N VAL A 153 10.55 -2.03 8.70
CA VAL A 153 11.79 -2.72 8.34
C VAL A 153 12.33 -2.12 7.06
N LEU A 154 13.50 -1.53 7.14
CA LEU A 154 14.23 -1.06 5.96
C LEU A 154 15.15 -2.17 5.47
N ILE A 155 14.93 -2.62 4.25
CA ILE A 155 15.80 -3.56 3.55
C ILE A 155 16.66 -2.76 2.57
N ASP A 156 17.92 -2.59 2.90
CA ASP A 156 18.84 -1.92 1.97
C ASP A 156 19.39 -2.92 0.96
N GLU A 157 19.36 -2.53 -0.32
CA GLU A 157 19.90 -3.28 -1.46
C GLU A 157 19.31 -4.70 -1.59
N ILE A 158 17.98 -4.77 -1.64
CA ILE A 158 17.22 -6.03 -1.66
C ILE A 158 17.68 -7.03 -2.73
N ASN A 159 18.24 -6.53 -3.84
CA ASN A 159 18.74 -7.31 -4.95
C ASN A 159 20.14 -7.91 -4.71
N ARG A 160 20.80 -7.66 -3.57
CA ARG A 160 22.12 -8.25 -3.26
C ARG A 160 22.07 -9.59 -2.55
N ALA A 161 20.97 -9.92 -1.86
CA ALA A 161 20.88 -11.20 -1.17
C ALA A 161 20.48 -12.35 -2.12
N PRO A 162 20.87 -13.59 -1.78
CA PRO A 162 20.48 -14.77 -2.54
C PRO A 162 18.96 -14.94 -2.60
N ALA A 163 18.46 -15.56 -3.67
CA ALA A 163 17.03 -15.80 -3.90
C ALA A 163 16.31 -16.49 -2.73
N LYS A 164 17.02 -17.34 -1.97
CA LYS A 164 16.46 -18.01 -0.78
C LYS A 164 16.13 -17.02 0.34
N THR A 165 16.98 -16.03 0.56
CA THR A 165 16.79 -14.98 1.59
C THR A 165 15.70 -14.00 1.15
N GLN A 166 15.69 -13.64 -0.14
CA GLN A 166 14.60 -12.87 -0.73
C GLN A 166 13.24 -13.58 -0.56
N ALA A 167 13.17 -14.89 -0.86
CA ALA A 167 11.94 -15.68 -0.73
C ALA A 167 11.40 -15.68 0.72
N ALA A 168 12.28 -15.83 1.73
CA ALA A 168 11.88 -15.76 3.13
C ALA A 168 11.32 -14.38 3.52
N LEU A 169 11.93 -13.29 3.01
CA LEU A 169 11.37 -11.94 3.21
C LEU A 169 9.99 -11.81 2.59
N PHE A 170 9.81 -12.26 1.35
CA PHE A 170 8.53 -12.16 0.64
C PHE A 170 7.44 -13.03 1.27
N GLU A 171 7.78 -14.16 1.89
CA GLU A 171 6.85 -14.95 2.69
C GLU A 171 6.37 -14.15 3.90
N CYS A 172 7.30 -13.52 4.65
CA CYS A 172 6.94 -12.66 5.78
C CYS A 172 6.05 -11.47 5.36
N MET A 173 6.30 -10.89 4.18
CA MET A 173 5.50 -9.78 3.66
C MET A 173 4.06 -10.21 3.31
N GLU A 174 3.87 -11.40 2.76
CA GLU A 174 2.55 -11.90 2.37
C GLU A 174 1.74 -12.40 3.58
N GLU A 175 2.37 -13.23 4.40
CA GLU A 175 1.70 -13.94 5.49
C GLU A 175 1.64 -13.13 6.79
N GLN A 176 2.39 -12.02 6.89
CA GLN A 176 2.56 -11.20 8.08
C GLN A 176 2.96 -12.03 9.33
N GLN A 177 3.68 -13.12 9.09
CA GLN A 177 4.20 -14.01 10.10
C GLN A 177 5.53 -14.65 9.66
N VAL A 178 6.25 -15.23 10.62
CA VAL A 178 7.45 -16.03 10.39
C VAL A 178 7.17 -17.45 10.89
N THR A 179 7.44 -18.46 10.05
CA THR A 179 7.28 -19.87 10.42
C THR A 179 8.64 -20.51 10.65
N ILE A 180 8.92 -20.94 11.89
CA ILE A 180 10.18 -21.62 12.27
C ILE A 180 9.84 -22.93 12.98
N ASP A 181 10.38 -24.05 12.46
CA ASP A 181 10.19 -25.39 12.98
C ASP A 181 8.71 -25.75 13.25
N GLY A 182 7.82 -25.32 12.32
CA GLY A 182 6.38 -25.57 12.41
C GLY A 182 5.61 -24.62 13.34
N ASN A 183 6.28 -23.68 14.01
CA ASN A 183 5.62 -22.65 14.83
C ASN A 183 5.50 -21.35 14.06
N ALA A 184 4.30 -20.78 14.03
CA ALA A 184 4.04 -19.47 13.43
C ALA A 184 4.16 -18.35 14.47
N TYR A 185 4.93 -17.33 14.14
CA TYR A 185 5.14 -16.13 14.96
C TYR A 185 4.63 -14.93 14.20
N SER A 186 3.52 -14.34 14.62
CA SER A 186 2.93 -13.15 13.98
C SER A 186 3.83 -11.93 14.10
N LEU A 187 3.82 -11.10 13.08
CA LEU A 187 4.46 -9.79 13.08
C LEU A 187 3.50 -8.73 13.62
N ASP A 188 4.02 -7.79 14.40
CA ASP A 188 3.21 -6.77 15.07
C ASP A 188 2.75 -5.69 14.08
N PHE A 189 1.50 -5.24 14.24
CA PHE A 189 0.94 -4.13 13.47
C PHE A 189 1.54 -2.78 13.88
N PRO A 190 1.81 -1.87 12.92
CA PRO A 190 1.91 -2.09 11.48
C PRO A 190 3.16 -2.88 11.10
N PHE A 191 3.09 -3.72 10.07
CA PHE A 191 4.28 -4.34 9.50
C PHE A 191 4.50 -3.82 8.08
N ILE A 192 5.49 -2.96 7.92
CA ILE A 192 5.81 -2.30 6.64
C ILE A 192 7.27 -2.55 6.28
N VAL A 193 7.48 -3.10 5.11
CA VAL A 193 8.80 -3.22 4.49
C VAL A 193 9.02 -2.04 3.54
N LEU A 194 10.08 -1.29 3.78
CA LEU A 194 10.64 -0.31 2.86
C LEU A 194 11.90 -0.94 2.28
N ALA A 195 11.87 -1.37 1.05
CA ALA A 195 13.04 -1.94 0.39
C ALA A 195 13.72 -0.90 -0.49
N THR A 196 15.06 -0.94 -0.59
CA THR A 196 15.79 -0.10 -1.53
C THR A 196 16.45 -0.94 -2.61
N GLN A 197 16.52 -0.38 -3.81
CA GLN A 197 17.27 -0.93 -4.93
C GLN A 197 18.09 0.18 -5.59
N ASN A 198 19.31 -0.15 -6.01
CA ASN A 198 20.13 0.74 -6.80
C ASN A 198 20.06 0.29 -8.28
N PRO A 199 19.55 1.11 -9.20
CA PRO A 199 19.40 0.73 -10.60
C PRO A 199 20.75 0.63 -11.33
N VAL A 200 21.81 1.26 -10.81
CA VAL A 200 23.13 1.34 -11.50
C VAL A 200 24.04 0.15 -11.18
N GLU A 201 23.78 -0.54 -10.06
CA GLU A 201 24.61 -1.67 -9.65
C GLU A 201 24.15 -2.97 -10.31
N HIS A 202 24.98 -3.48 -11.23
CA HIS A 202 24.73 -4.76 -11.93
C HIS A 202 25.61 -5.90 -11.42
N GLU A 203 26.80 -5.63 -10.87
CA GLU A 203 27.70 -6.66 -10.35
C GLU A 203 27.25 -7.17 -8.98
N GLY A 204 27.19 -8.51 -8.85
CA GLY A 204 26.82 -9.15 -7.58
C GLY A 204 25.35 -8.98 -7.17
N THR A 205 24.47 -8.67 -8.12
CA THR A 205 23.05 -8.52 -7.86
C THR A 205 22.22 -9.67 -8.43
N TYR A 206 21.14 -10.01 -7.73
CA TYR A 206 20.14 -10.98 -8.17
C TYR A 206 18.86 -10.22 -8.57
N LYS A 207 18.52 -10.26 -9.87
CA LYS A 207 17.29 -9.61 -10.33
C LYS A 207 16.09 -10.18 -9.58
N LEU A 208 15.23 -9.31 -9.06
CA LEU A 208 13.95 -9.71 -8.45
C LEU A 208 13.01 -10.19 -9.55
N PRO A 209 12.43 -11.41 -9.44
CA PRO A 209 11.38 -11.85 -10.34
C PRO A 209 10.15 -10.95 -10.29
N GLU A 210 9.46 -10.79 -11.41
CA GLU A 210 8.25 -9.96 -11.53
C GLU A 210 7.16 -10.35 -10.51
N ALA A 211 7.01 -11.65 -10.23
CA ALA A 211 6.07 -12.16 -9.22
C ALA A 211 6.40 -11.71 -7.79
N GLN A 212 7.67 -11.42 -7.50
CA GLN A 212 8.12 -10.89 -6.22
C GLN A 212 7.93 -9.37 -6.15
N LEU A 213 8.21 -8.68 -7.24
CA LEU A 213 7.97 -7.24 -7.36
C LEU A 213 6.48 -6.90 -7.20
N ASP A 214 5.57 -7.73 -7.69
CA ASP A 214 4.11 -7.55 -7.57
C ASP A 214 3.59 -7.49 -6.11
N ARG A 215 4.40 -7.92 -5.13
CA ARG A 215 4.08 -7.83 -3.69
C ARG A 215 4.27 -6.43 -3.10
N PHE A 216 5.09 -5.58 -3.73
CA PHE A 216 5.19 -4.18 -3.35
C PHE A 216 3.99 -3.40 -3.89
N LEU A 217 3.38 -2.58 -3.03
CA LEU A 217 2.31 -1.67 -3.47
C LEU A 217 2.86 -0.63 -4.44
N PHE A 218 3.94 0.02 -4.04
CA PHE A 218 4.60 1.05 -4.82
C PHE A 218 6.04 0.68 -5.14
N LYS A 219 6.47 1.03 -6.36
CA LYS A 219 7.86 1.30 -6.69
C LYS A 219 8.00 2.80 -6.90
N ILE A 220 8.74 3.46 -6.02
CA ILE A 220 8.96 4.90 -6.03
C ILE A 220 10.35 5.17 -6.59
N GLU A 221 10.39 5.88 -7.71
CA GLU A 221 11.64 6.34 -8.30
C GLU A 221 12.02 7.68 -7.65
N VAL A 222 13.27 7.76 -7.19
CA VAL A 222 13.79 8.97 -6.52
C VAL A 222 15.01 9.45 -7.29
N ASP A 223 14.87 10.63 -7.87
CA ASP A 223 15.91 11.30 -8.61
C ASP A 223 16.86 12.09 -7.68
N TYR A 224 17.94 12.61 -8.24
CA TYR A 224 18.80 13.57 -7.55
C TYR A 224 18.03 14.83 -7.19
N PRO A 225 18.41 15.52 -6.09
CA PRO A 225 17.82 16.82 -5.74
C PRO A 225 18.10 17.83 -6.88
N LYS A 226 17.19 18.79 -7.04
CA LYS A 226 17.41 19.92 -7.94
C LYS A 226 18.47 20.84 -7.36
N LEU A 227 19.05 21.71 -8.20
CA LEU A 227 20.10 22.62 -7.77
C LEU A 227 19.72 23.46 -6.54
N GLU A 228 18.49 23.98 -6.53
CA GLU A 228 17.98 24.79 -5.42
C GLU A 228 17.85 23.97 -4.12
N GLU A 229 17.41 22.71 -4.23
CA GLU A 229 17.30 21.78 -3.11
C GLU A 229 18.68 21.37 -2.60
N GLU A 230 19.66 21.19 -3.49
CA GLU A 230 21.03 20.86 -3.10
C GLU A 230 21.71 22.04 -2.37
N ILE A 231 21.49 23.27 -2.82
CA ILE A 231 21.93 24.47 -2.13
C ILE A 231 21.32 24.54 -0.72
N GLU A 232 20.02 24.30 -0.58
CA GLU A 232 19.35 24.27 0.72
C GLU A 232 19.91 23.17 1.63
N ILE A 233 20.23 21.99 1.12
CA ILE A 233 20.89 20.92 1.87
C ILE A 233 22.23 21.42 2.41
N LEU A 234 23.06 22.04 1.56
CA LEU A 234 24.38 22.56 1.96
C LEU A 234 24.26 23.65 3.03
N GLU A 235 23.32 24.58 2.89
CA GLU A 235 23.05 25.61 3.86
C GLU A 235 22.64 25.03 5.22
N ARG A 236 21.69 24.09 5.24
CA ARG A 236 21.23 23.44 6.46
C ARG A 236 22.33 22.59 7.14
N VAL A 237 23.20 21.95 6.37
CA VAL A 237 24.35 21.21 6.90
C VAL A 237 25.38 22.18 7.48
N SER A 238 25.68 23.30 6.79
CA SER A 238 26.64 24.30 7.25
C SER A 238 26.23 25.00 8.56
N THR A 239 24.92 25.14 8.78
CA THR A 239 24.34 25.70 10.01
C THR A 239 24.07 24.66 11.11
N GLY A 240 24.38 23.38 10.86
CA GLY A 240 24.15 22.29 11.81
C GLY A 240 22.66 21.92 12.01
N GLN A 241 21.77 22.39 11.13
CA GLN A 241 20.33 22.09 11.21
C GLN A 241 20.00 20.68 10.75
N ILE A 242 20.77 20.12 9.82
CA ILE A 242 20.67 18.74 9.36
C ILE A 242 21.86 17.95 9.90
N GLY A 243 21.57 16.91 10.67
CA GLY A 243 22.54 15.97 11.19
C GLY A 243 21.87 14.64 11.50
N GLY A 244 22.66 13.61 11.77
CA GLY A 244 22.15 12.26 12.07
C GLY A 244 21.37 12.15 13.39
N ASP A 245 21.34 13.21 14.20
CA ASP A 245 20.60 13.22 15.46
C ASP A 245 19.11 13.45 15.22
N LEU A 246 18.30 12.53 15.75
CA LEU A 246 16.84 12.53 15.69
C LEU A 246 16.21 12.75 17.07
N SER A 247 16.97 13.21 18.07
CA SER A 247 16.48 13.42 19.44
C SER A 247 15.44 14.54 19.53
N ASP A 248 15.51 15.52 18.62
CA ASP A 248 14.61 16.66 18.51
C ASP A 248 13.32 16.37 17.70
N VAL A 249 13.23 15.20 17.05
CA VAL A 249 12.08 14.82 16.24
C VAL A 249 10.91 14.42 17.14
N LYS A 250 9.78 15.08 16.93
CA LYS A 250 8.56 14.84 17.71
C LYS A 250 7.75 13.68 17.17
N LYS A 251 7.22 12.87 18.08
CA LYS A 251 6.20 11.88 17.77
C LYS A 251 4.88 12.60 17.43
N ILE A 252 4.25 12.21 16.33
CA ILE A 252 2.99 12.80 15.86
C ILE A 252 1.83 11.82 15.98
N LEU A 253 2.08 10.55 15.66
CA LEU A 253 1.10 9.46 15.74
C LEU A 253 1.66 8.30 16.56
N ASP A 254 0.79 7.59 17.22
CA ASP A 254 1.08 6.26 17.77
C ASP A 254 0.46 5.15 16.89
N VAL A 255 0.75 3.90 17.23
CA VAL A 255 0.24 2.71 16.51
C VAL A 255 -1.29 2.65 16.55
N LYS A 256 -1.94 3.11 17.62
CA LYS A 256 -3.40 3.09 17.77
C LYS A 256 -4.06 4.13 16.87
N ASP A 257 -3.46 5.32 16.80
CA ASP A 257 -3.92 6.39 15.93
C ASP A 257 -3.76 5.98 14.46
N LEU A 258 -2.61 5.38 14.11
CA LEU A 258 -2.39 4.86 12.75
C LEU A 258 -3.44 3.81 12.35
N LYS A 259 -3.86 2.93 13.29
CA LYS A 259 -4.92 1.96 13.03
C LYS A 259 -6.26 2.63 12.72
N LYS A 260 -6.65 3.64 13.49
CA LYS A 260 -7.87 4.42 13.23
C LYS A 260 -7.81 5.10 11.86
N LEU A 261 -6.68 5.76 11.55
CA LEU A 261 -6.52 6.42 10.26
C LEU A 261 -6.60 5.44 9.08
N ARG A 262 -6.08 4.21 9.22
CA ARG A 262 -6.25 3.17 8.19
C ARG A 262 -7.73 2.75 8.04
N ASP A 263 -8.46 2.65 9.15
CA ASP A 263 -9.88 2.31 9.10
C ASP A 263 -10.67 3.44 8.43
N ASP A 264 -10.35 4.71 8.69
CA ASP A 264 -10.93 5.87 7.99
C ASP A 264 -10.64 5.83 6.48
N VAL A 265 -9.42 5.51 6.08
CA VAL A 265 -9.04 5.36 4.65
C VAL A 265 -9.87 4.25 3.97
N ARG A 266 -10.17 3.15 4.66
CA ARG A 266 -11.00 2.07 4.11
C ARG A 266 -12.42 2.54 3.81
N GLN A 267 -12.95 3.51 4.58
CA GLN A 267 -14.30 4.07 4.42
C GLN A 267 -14.41 5.11 3.28
N VAL A 268 -13.28 5.54 2.68
CA VAL A 268 -13.29 6.47 1.55
C VAL A 268 -14.16 5.92 0.42
N ARG A 269 -15.14 6.71 0.00
CA ARG A 269 -16.16 6.34 -0.99
C ARG A 269 -15.55 6.25 -2.39
N VAL A 270 -16.08 5.31 -3.17
CA VAL A 270 -15.63 5.07 -4.54
C VAL A 270 -16.84 4.89 -5.45
N GLU A 271 -16.97 5.74 -6.42
CA GLU A 271 -18.03 5.62 -7.43
C GLU A 271 -17.75 4.46 -8.40
N LYS A 272 -18.83 3.81 -8.86
CA LYS A 272 -18.73 2.66 -9.78
C LYS A 272 -18.01 3.00 -11.09
N ASN A 273 -18.14 4.23 -11.58
CA ASN A 273 -17.46 4.67 -12.79
C ASN A 273 -15.93 4.73 -12.59
N LEU A 274 -15.47 5.11 -11.40
CA LEU A 274 -14.04 5.12 -11.06
C LEU A 274 -13.48 3.70 -10.91
N LEU A 275 -14.27 2.74 -10.41
CA LEU A 275 -13.87 1.32 -10.41
C LEU A 275 -13.69 0.79 -11.83
N LYS A 276 -14.59 1.16 -12.77
CA LYS A 276 -14.43 0.82 -14.18
C LYS A 276 -13.18 1.46 -14.78
N TYR A 277 -12.92 2.71 -14.46
CA TYR A 277 -11.73 3.44 -14.92
C TYR A 277 -10.44 2.74 -14.48
N ILE A 278 -10.33 2.35 -13.20
CA ILE A 278 -9.19 1.56 -12.69
C ILE A 278 -9.04 0.24 -13.44
N ALA A 279 -10.16 -0.49 -13.64
CA ALA A 279 -10.14 -1.76 -14.35
C ALA A 279 -9.67 -1.59 -15.80
N SER A 280 -10.16 -0.56 -16.50
CA SER A 280 -9.75 -0.25 -17.88
C SER A 280 -8.27 0.13 -17.97
N LEU A 281 -7.72 0.90 -17.01
CA LEU A 281 -6.29 1.21 -16.96
C LEU A 281 -5.44 -0.06 -16.91
N VAL A 282 -5.82 -1.02 -16.07
CA VAL A 282 -5.06 -2.28 -15.90
C VAL A 282 -5.28 -3.21 -17.09
N GLU A 283 -6.50 -3.30 -17.62
CA GLU A 283 -6.82 -4.08 -18.83
C GLU A 283 -6.00 -3.60 -20.03
N ASN A 284 -5.93 -2.30 -20.27
CA ASN A 284 -5.12 -1.74 -21.34
C ASN A 284 -3.63 -2.10 -21.23
N THR A 285 -3.08 -2.33 -20.04
CA THR A 285 -1.70 -2.83 -19.92
C THR A 285 -1.54 -4.24 -20.50
N ARG A 286 -2.60 -5.06 -20.51
CA ARG A 286 -2.57 -6.45 -21.03
C ARG A 286 -2.77 -6.50 -22.53
N GLU A 287 -3.46 -5.52 -23.11
CA GLU A 287 -3.77 -5.44 -24.52
C GLU A 287 -2.78 -4.55 -25.30
N ASN A 288 -1.89 -3.85 -24.61
CA ASN A 288 -0.94 -2.93 -25.23
C ASN A 288 0.19 -3.68 -25.94
N ALA A 289 0.33 -3.46 -27.25
CA ALA A 289 1.35 -4.12 -28.08
C ALA A 289 2.80 -3.73 -27.71
N GLN A 290 3.01 -2.67 -26.94
CA GLN A 290 4.33 -2.25 -26.48
C GLN A 290 4.78 -3.02 -25.22
N LEU A 291 3.87 -3.75 -24.56
CA LEU A 291 4.13 -4.49 -23.35
C LEU A 291 4.17 -6.01 -23.62
N PHE A 292 5.26 -6.63 -23.20
CA PHE A 292 5.41 -8.09 -23.17
C PHE A 292 4.58 -8.71 -22.04
N LEU A 293 4.54 -8.01 -20.87
CA LEU A 293 3.77 -8.44 -19.71
C LEU A 293 2.94 -7.26 -19.19
N GLY A 294 1.62 -7.45 -19.14
CA GLY A 294 0.68 -6.53 -18.51
C GLY A 294 0.47 -6.82 -17.03
N ALA A 295 -0.13 -5.88 -16.32
CA ALA A 295 -0.29 -5.93 -14.88
C ALA A 295 -1.36 -6.94 -14.41
N SER A 296 -1.13 -7.54 -13.23
CA SER A 296 -2.03 -8.49 -12.56
C SER A 296 -3.25 -7.79 -11.93
N PRO A 297 -4.31 -8.51 -11.50
CA PRO A 297 -5.42 -7.94 -10.73
C PRO A 297 -4.98 -7.28 -9.41
N ARG A 298 -3.83 -7.67 -8.83
CA ARG A 298 -3.22 -6.99 -7.68
C ARG A 298 -2.97 -5.51 -7.96
N ALA A 299 -2.65 -5.15 -9.20
CA ALA A 299 -2.47 -3.76 -9.60
C ALA A 299 -3.77 -2.95 -9.48
N SER A 300 -4.92 -3.50 -9.91
CA SER A 300 -6.21 -2.82 -9.74
C SER A 300 -6.53 -2.56 -8.27
N ILE A 301 -6.31 -3.55 -7.41
CA ILE A 301 -6.50 -3.42 -5.95
C ILE A 301 -5.49 -2.40 -5.39
N GLY A 302 -4.24 -2.44 -5.86
CA GLY A 302 -3.20 -1.50 -5.46
C GLY A 302 -3.55 -0.07 -5.82
N ILE A 303 -4.00 0.21 -7.05
CA ILE A 303 -4.43 1.54 -7.48
C ILE A 303 -5.62 2.01 -6.65
N LEU A 304 -6.61 1.16 -6.39
CA LEU A 304 -7.78 1.50 -5.58
C LEU A 304 -7.38 1.92 -4.17
N ASN A 305 -6.60 1.09 -3.47
CA ASN A 305 -6.19 1.35 -2.09
C ASN A 305 -5.28 2.58 -1.99
N ALA A 306 -4.36 2.75 -2.94
CA ALA A 306 -3.50 3.92 -3.03
C ALA A 306 -4.30 5.21 -3.27
N SER A 307 -5.29 5.17 -4.18
CA SER A 307 -6.16 6.31 -4.46
C SER A 307 -7.01 6.72 -3.25
N LYS A 308 -7.52 5.75 -2.49
CA LYS A 308 -8.22 6.03 -1.22
C LYS A 308 -7.31 6.72 -0.21
N ALA A 309 -6.08 6.22 -0.05
CA ALA A 309 -5.10 6.82 0.86
C ALA A 309 -4.73 8.25 0.42
N LEU A 310 -4.49 8.49 -0.87
CA LEU A 310 -4.19 9.82 -1.42
C LEU A 310 -5.36 10.79 -1.24
N ALA A 311 -6.60 10.35 -1.49
CA ALA A 311 -7.80 11.18 -1.26
C ALA A 311 -7.92 11.58 0.21
N ALA A 312 -7.75 10.63 1.12
CA ALA A 312 -7.82 10.87 2.56
C ALA A 312 -6.70 11.81 3.06
N ILE A 313 -5.46 11.68 2.54
CA ILE A 313 -4.34 12.59 2.81
C ILE A 313 -4.68 14.02 2.38
N LYS A 314 -5.45 14.18 1.30
CA LYS A 314 -5.94 15.47 0.78
C LYS A 314 -7.23 15.96 1.45
N GLY A 315 -7.71 15.26 2.48
CA GLY A 315 -8.90 15.65 3.27
C GLY A 315 -10.23 15.31 2.62
N ARG A 316 -10.26 14.40 1.64
CA ARG A 316 -11.49 14.00 0.96
C ARG A 316 -11.95 12.60 1.43
N ASP A 317 -13.25 12.42 1.57
CA ASP A 317 -13.91 11.16 1.87
C ASP A 317 -14.35 10.40 0.61
N PHE A 318 -13.92 10.85 -0.57
CA PHE A 318 -14.13 10.22 -1.86
C PHE A 318 -12.89 10.35 -2.75
N ILE A 319 -12.68 9.40 -3.65
CA ILE A 319 -11.61 9.43 -4.64
C ILE A 319 -12.02 10.24 -5.87
N THR A 320 -11.02 10.82 -6.53
CA THR A 320 -11.16 11.51 -7.80
C THR A 320 -10.32 10.82 -8.88
N PRO A 321 -10.57 11.08 -10.18
CA PRO A 321 -9.71 10.59 -11.25
C PRO A 321 -8.24 10.98 -11.10
N ASP A 322 -7.96 12.15 -10.51
CA ASP A 322 -6.58 12.61 -10.30
C ASP A 322 -5.84 11.77 -9.24
N ASP A 323 -6.54 11.27 -8.21
CA ASP A 323 -5.92 10.37 -7.24
C ASP A 323 -5.57 9.03 -7.89
N ILE A 324 -6.43 8.54 -8.78
CA ILE A 324 -6.17 7.33 -9.57
C ILE A 324 -4.96 7.54 -10.47
N ARG A 325 -4.87 8.64 -11.19
CA ARG A 325 -3.74 8.98 -12.06
C ARG A 325 -2.43 9.09 -11.26
N GLN A 326 -2.47 9.75 -10.11
CA GLN A 326 -1.30 9.88 -9.21
C GLN A 326 -0.83 8.52 -8.68
N ALA A 327 -1.75 7.60 -8.37
CA ALA A 327 -1.44 6.26 -7.89
C ALA A 327 -0.96 5.32 -9.01
N THR A 328 -1.40 5.53 -10.26
CA THR A 328 -1.22 4.58 -11.36
C THR A 328 0.24 4.30 -11.67
N PHE A 329 1.08 5.33 -11.85
CA PHE A 329 2.48 5.11 -12.20
C PHE A 329 3.26 4.37 -11.10
N PRO A 330 3.30 4.79 -9.82
CA PRO A 330 4.05 4.09 -8.78
C PRO A 330 3.53 2.67 -8.51
N VAL A 331 2.28 2.36 -8.88
CA VAL A 331 1.72 1.00 -8.77
C VAL A 331 2.08 0.14 -9.98
N LEU A 332 2.11 0.69 -11.19
CA LEU A 332 2.27 -0.09 -12.43
C LEU A 332 3.73 -0.26 -12.89
N ASN A 333 4.63 0.68 -12.59
CA ASN A 333 5.97 0.73 -13.18
C ASN A 333 6.85 -0.51 -12.92
N HIS A 334 6.53 -1.32 -11.90
CA HIS A 334 7.21 -2.57 -11.58
C HIS A 334 6.38 -3.82 -11.91
N ARG A 335 5.20 -3.64 -12.51
CA ARG A 335 4.24 -4.70 -12.83
C ARG A 335 4.05 -4.91 -14.33
N VAL A 336 4.66 -4.07 -15.12
CA VAL A 336 4.64 -4.17 -16.58
C VAL A 336 6.07 -4.33 -17.13
N VAL A 337 6.21 -5.08 -18.21
CA VAL A 337 7.49 -5.33 -18.88
C VAL A 337 7.34 -4.93 -20.34
N LEU A 338 8.26 -4.14 -20.85
CA LEU A 338 8.29 -3.74 -22.27
C LEU A 338 8.66 -4.91 -23.16
N THR A 339 8.25 -4.84 -24.43
CA THR A 339 8.80 -5.73 -25.45
C THR A 339 10.27 -5.39 -25.72
N PRO A 340 11.12 -6.38 -26.09
CA PRO A 340 12.53 -6.13 -26.40
C PRO A 340 12.74 -5.08 -27.49
N GLU A 341 11.81 -4.99 -28.47
CA GLU A 341 11.86 -3.99 -29.53
C GLU A 341 11.74 -2.57 -28.95
N LYS A 342 10.81 -2.38 -28.01
CA LYS A 342 10.57 -1.07 -27.41
C LYS A 342 11.67 -0.65 -26.44
N GLU A 343 12.27 -1.60 -25.73
CA GLU A 343 13.48 -1.34 -24.94
C GLU A 343 14.65 -0.88 -25.82
N MET A 344 14.85 -1.53 -27.00
CA MET A 344 15.90 -1.14 -27.96
C MET A 344 15.63 0.23 -28.63
N GLU A 345 14.36 0.61 -28.78
CA GLU A 345 13.95 1.95 -29.26
C GLU A 345 14.20 3.04 -28.17
N GLY A 346 14.54 2.67 -26.92
CA GLY A 346 14.76 3.60 -25.81
C GLY A 346 13.49 4.12 -25.17
N ILE A 347 12.35 3.45 -25.41
CA ILE A 347 11.07 3.78 -24.76
C ILE A 347 11.12 3.28 -23.32
N SER A 348 10.65 4.08 -22.38
CA SER A 348 10.56 3.71 -20.97
C SER A 348 9.16 3.18 -20.60
N THR A 349 9.08 2.37 -19.53
CA THR A 349 7.79 1.97 -18.94
C THR A 349 6.95 3.18 -18.55
N LYS A 350 7.59 4.28 -18.15
CA LYS A 350 6.94 5.55 -17.81
C LYS A 350 6.20 6.16 -19.00
N ASP A 351 6.80 6.14 -20.18
CA ASP A 351 6.19 6.66 -21.39
C ASP A 351 4.95 5.86 -21.77
N VAL A 352 5.05 4.51 -21.75
CA VAL A 352 3.92 3.64 -22.08
C VAL A 352 2.78 3.77 -21.06
N ILE A 353 3.07 3.83 -19.76
CA ILE A 353 2.04 4.02 -18.73
C ILE A 353 1.37 5.40 -18.89
N LYS A 354 2.13 6.43 -19.21
CA LYS A 354 1.60 7.77 -19.48
C LYS A 354 0.65 7.76 -20.66
N ASP A 355 1.05 7.12 -21.77
CA ASP A 355 0.20 6.99 -22.97
C ASP A 355 -1.11 6.24 -22.64
N ILE A 356 -1.06 5.16 -21.85
CA ILE A 356 -2.26 4.44 -21.41
C ILE A 356 -3.19 5.35 -20.60
N ILE A 357 -2.65 6.14 -19.67
CA ILE A 357 -3.43 7.08 -18.86
C ILE A 357 -4.09 8.16 -19.72
N GLU A 358 -3.41 8.65 -20.74
CA GLU A 358 -3.91 9.71 -21.64
C GLU A 358 -4.95 9.20 -22.64
N GLN A 359 -4.88 7.93 -23.06
CA GLN A 359 -5.80 7.31 -24.03
C GLN A 359 -7.17 6.97 -23.43
N ILE A 360 -7.24 6.72 -22.13
CA ILE A 360 -8.49 6.29 -21.50
C ILE A 360 -9.30 7.51 -21.07
N GLU A 361 -10.57 7.56 -21.52
CA GLU A 361 -11.48 8.63 -21.17
C GLU A 361 -11.73 8.69 -19.66
N VAL A 362 -11.56 9.88 -19.11
CA VAL A 362 -11.79 10.14 -17.68
C VAL A 362 -13.29 10.17 -17.41
N PRO A 363 -13.81 9.37 -16.48
CA PRO A 363 -15.23 9.43 -16.14
C PRO A 363 -15.59 10.82 -15.57
N ARG A 364 -16.72 11.33 -16.09
CA ARG A 364 -17.31 12.62 -15.66
C ARG A 364 -18.25 12.40 -14.50
#